data_67b7566b874ab4875aac4b77017b1801
#
_entry.id   67b7566b874ab4875aac4b77017b1801
#
_cell.length_a   1.000
_cell.length_b   1.000
_cell.length_c   1.000
_cell.angle_alpha   90.00
_cell.angle_beta   90.00
_cell.angle_gamma   90.00
#
_symmetry.space_group_name_H-M   'P 1'
#
loop_
_entity.id
_entity.type
_entity.pdbx_description
1 polymer ?
#
loop_
_entity_poly.entity_id
_entity_poly.type
_entity_poly.pdbx_seq_one_letter_code
_entity_poly.pdbx_strand_id
1 'polypeptide(L)'
;MLRELMHARVSADLVVGSSVGAMNAAYFAGAPNAAGIDKLEKVWRGLRRHDVFPVTFRSVLGFMGGADNLIDPSNLRRLIEHNIPFPNLEDAPIPVHVVATNLGGATVCLSSGPTVEALLASAAIPAAFPSVHIGEHHLIDGAVGSNTPILNAADLGATRIIVLPTGFACALHEPPKGAIARALHALTLLIAHQMVRDLRQLGGKVDVFTIPNLCPLDVSPYDFSRADQLIEQTAGHTRKWIEGGGLSRPGDPEFSVAAYTLTLRWLPRVTLGRKYDSPAIAKTNNEEPVLADTDAESSNLEPINAM
;
A
#
# COMPACT_ATOMS: atom_id res chain seq x y z
N MET A 1 -12.28 -5.80 -10.49
CA MET A 1 -11.67 -7.04 -9.96
C MET A 1 -12.68 -7.86 -9.17
N LEU A 2 -13.22 -7.40 -8.03
CA LEU A 2 -14.17 -8.16 -7.18
C LEU A 2 -15.34 -8.76 -7.97
N ARG A 3 -15.96 -8.00 -8.87
CA ARG A 3 -17.05 -8.47 -9.74
C ARG A 3 -16.68 -9.72 -10.54
N GLU A 4 -15.50 -9.74 -11.14
CA GLU A 4 -15.05 -10.85 -11.97
C GLU A 4 -14.65 -12.08 -11.14
N LEU A 5 -14.08 -11.86 -9.95
CA LEU A 5 -13.83 -12.94 -8.99
C LEU A 5 -15.14 -13.57 -8.52
N MET A 6 -16.17 -12.76 -8.25
CA MET A 6 -17.51 -13.24 -7.90
C MET A 6 -18.13 -14.06 -9.03
N HIS A 7 -18.03 -13.61 -10.29
CA HIS A 7 -18.49 -14.38 -11.46
C HIS A 7 -17.73 -15.71 -11.59
N ALA A 8 -16.47 -15.74 -11.24
CA ALA A 8 -15.65 -16.96 -11.20
C ALA A 8 -15.91 -17.82 -9.95
N ARG A 9 -16.91 -17.46 -9.11
CA ARG A 9 -17.27 -18.15 -7.86
C ARG A 9 -16.14 -18.26 -6.86
N VAL A 10 -15.27 -17.27 -6.84
CA VAL A 10 -14.23 -17.13 -5.80
C VAL A 10 -14.88 -16.57 -4.55
N SER A 11 -14.73 -17.28 -3.43
CA SER A 11 -15.10 -16.82 -2.09
C SER A 11 -13.88 -16.42 -1.30
N ALA A 12 -14.07 -15.62 -0.28
CA ALA A 12 -13.03 -15.26 0.68
C ALA A 12 -13.46 -15.68 2.08
N ASP A 13 -12.55 -16.31 2.83
CA ASP A 13 -12.77 -16.68 4.23
C ASP A 13 -12.42 -15.52 5.17
N LEU A 14 -11.55 -14.63 4.72
CA LEU A 14 -11.19 -13.38 5.39
C LEU A 14 -10.75 -12.34 4.34
N VAL A 15 -10.79 -11.08 4.70
CA VAL A 15 -10.27 -9.98 3.89
C VAL A 15 -9.34 -9.09 4.72
N VAL A 16 -8.23 -8.68 4.10
CA VAL A 16 -7.26 -7.78 4.72
C VAL A 16 -7.06 -6.59 3.81
N GLY A 17 -7.09 -5.39 4.37
CA GLY A 17 -6.91 -4.17 3.60
C GLY A 17 -6.11 -3.11 4.33
N SER A 18 -5.50 -2.22 3.54
CA SER A 18 -4.76 -1.05 3.99
C SER A 18 -5.29 0.17 3.27
N SER A 19 -5.47 1.30 3.97
CA SER A 19 -5.93 2.56 3.39
C SER A 19 -7.25 2.40 2.61
N VAL A 20 -7.32 2.85 1.36
CA VAL A 20 -8.47 2.62 0.47
C VAL A 20 -8.80 1.13 0.30
N GLY A 21 -7.80 0.25 0.38
CA GLY A 21 -7.99 -1.19 0.37
C GLY A 21 -8.76 -1.70 1.58
N ALA A 22 -8.56 -1.09 2.76
CA ALA A 22 -9.33 -1.41 3.97
C ALA A 22 -10.80 -1.02 3.82
N MET A 23 -11.10 0.13 3.21
CA MET A 23 -12.46 0.55 2.93
C MET A 23 -13.18 -0.40 1.98
N ASN A 24 -12.51 -0.81 0.90
CA ASN A 24 -13.05 -1.78 -0.05
C ASN A 24 -13.25 -3.16 0.62
N ALA A 25 -12.31 -3.58 1.46
CA ALA A 25 -12.38 -4.84 2.20
C ALA A 25 -13.56 -4.83 3.18
N ALA A 26 -13.73 -3.76 3.98
CA ALA A 26 -14.83 -3.63 4.91
C ALA A 26 -16.19 -3.57 4.20
N TYR A 27 -16.28 -2.82 3.10
CA TYR A 27 -17.51 -2.78 2.31
C TYR A 27 -17.88 -4.16 1.77
N PHE A 28 -16.91 -4.87 1.19
CA PHE A 28 -17.11 -6.21 0.68
C PHE A 28 -17.46 -7.20 1.81
N ALA A 29 -16.77 -7.13 2.95
CA ALA A 29 -17.06 -7.99 4.09
C ALA A 29 -18.49 -7.84 4.61
N GLY A 30 -19.04 -6.61 4.58
CA GLY A 30 -20.41 -6.32 4.99
C GLY A 30 -21.50 -6.82 4.03
N ALA A 31 -21.16 -6.98 2.76
CA ALA A 31 -22.08 -7.44 1.73
C ALA A 31 -21.35 -8.28 0.65
N PRO A 32 -20.90 -9.52 0.98
CA PRO A 32 -20.05 -10.34 0.11
C PRO A 32 -20.86 -11.06 -0.97
N ASN A 33 -21.60 -10.31 -1.78
CA ASN A 33 -22.46 -10.82 -2.85
C ASN A 33 -22.51 -9.82 -4.01
N ALA A 34 -23.10 -10.25 -5.13
CA ALA A 34 -23.20 -9.44 -6.35
C ALA A 34 -23.86 -8.06 -6.09
N ALA A 35 -24.94 -8.03 -5.32
CA ALA A 35 -25.65 -6.78 -5.02
C ALA A 35 -24.78 -5.81 -4.18
N GLY A 36 -23.95 -6.35 -3.27
CA GLY A 36 -22.97 -5.56 -2.50
C GLY A 36 -21.90 -4.97 -3.42
N ILE A 37 -21.36 -5.76 -4.35
CA ILE A 37 -20.36 -5.29 -5.32
C ILE A 37 -20.95 -4.20 -6.23
N ASP A 38 -22.18 -4.37 -6.72
CA ASP A 38 -22.87 -3.36 -7.53
C ASP A 38 -23.06 -2.04 -6.76
N LYS A 39 -23.37 -2.11 -5.47
CA LYS A 39 -23.45 -0.92 -4.60
C LYS A 39 -22.08 -0.27 -4.42
N LEU A 40 -21.04 -1.05 -4.19
CA LEU A 40 -19.65 -0.55 -4.07
C LEU A 40 -19.23 0.17 -5.37
N GLU A 41 -19.50 -0.42 -6.53
CA GLU A 41 -19.24 0.23 -7.82
C GLU A 41 -20.01 1.55 -7.95
N LYS A 42 -21.28 1.62 -7.52
CA LYS A 42 -22.06 2.85 -7.53
C LYS A 42 -21.45 3.93 -6.62
N VAL A 43 -20.95 3.56 -5.44
CA VAL A 43 -20.24 4.48 -4.55
C VAL A 43 -19.03 5.07 -5.29
N TRP A 44 -18.16 4.24 -5.85
CA TRP A 44 -16.98 4.71 -6.59
C TRP A 44 -17.31 5.58 -7.79
N ARG A 45 -18.37 5.23 -8.57
CA ARG A 45 -18.82 6.03 -9.72
C ARG A 45 -19.41 7.39 -9.32
N GLY A 46 -20.02 7.46 -8.15
CA GLY A 46 -20.58 8.68 -7.58
C GLY A 46 -19.57 9.58 -6.89
N LEU A 47 -18.42 9.03 -6.48
CA LEU A 47 -17.43 9.72 -5.65
C LEU A 47 -16.79 10.89 -6.41
N ARG A 48 -16.63 12.00 -5.72
CA ARG A 48 -15.94 13.19 -6.21
C ARG A 48 -14.75 13.50 -5.29
N ARG A 49 -13.75 14.18 -5.83
CA ARG A 49 -12.56 14.55 -5.06
C ARG A 49 -12.88 15.28 -3.75
N HIS A 50 -13.87 16.19 -3.76
CA HIS A 50 -14.25 16.96 -2.58
C HIS A 50 -14.94 16.13 -1.48
N ASP A 51 -15.46 14.95 -1.84
CA ASP A 51 -16.08 14.04 -0.85
C ASP A 51 -15.04 13.42 0.08
N VAL A 52 -13.81 13.25 -0.41
CA VAL A 52 -12.70 12.67 0.36
C VAL A 52 -11.66 13.73 0.72
N PHE A 53 -11.32 14.61 -0.22
CA PHE A 53 -10.27 15.62 -0.09
C PHE A 53 -10.81 17.04 -0.24
N PRO A 54 -11.61 17.55 0.72
CA PRO A 54 -12.10 18.92 0.68
C PRO A 54 -10.94 19.88 0.95
N VAL A 55 -10.32 20.42 -0.10
CA VAL A 55 -9.35 21.49 0.04
C VAL A 55 -10.09 22.81 0.18
N THR A 56 -10.08 23.39 1.37
CA THR A 56 -10.69 24.67 1.69
C THR A 56 -9.61 25.75 1.82
N PHE A 57 -10.01 27.03 1.69
CA PHE A 57 -9.11 28.16 1.95
C PHE A 57 -8.53 28.11 3.38
N ARG A 58 -9.30 27.56 4.31
CA ARG A 58 -8.89 27.32 5.70
C ARG A 58 -7.78 26.26 5.81
N SER A 59 -7.80 25.24 4.95
CA SER A 59 -6.74 24.23 4.87
C SER A 59 -5.40 24.84 4.42
N VAL A 60 -5.44 25.77 3.47
CA VAL A 60 -4.25 26.46 2.97
C VAL A 60 -3.67 27.42 4.01
N LEU A 61 -4.53 28.16 4.71
CA LEU A 61 -4.11 29.05 5.81
C LEU A 61 -3.60 28.24 7.02
N GLY A 62 -4.21 27.11 7.34
CA GLY A 62 -3.77 26.20 8.39
C GLY A 62 -2.35 25.68 8.15
N PHE A 63 -2.04 25.30 6.92
CA PHE A 63 -0.68 24.88 6.54
C PHE A 63 0.36 25.99 6.76
N MET A 64 0.01 27.23 6.48
CA MET A 64 0.88 28.38 6.75
C MET A 64 0.95 28.73 8.26
N GLY A 65 -0.06 28.35 9.04
CA GLY A 65 -0.17 28.57 10.47
C GLY A 65 0.30 27.43 11.37
N GLY A 66 0.90 26.36 10.81
CA GLY A 66 1.41 25.23 11.59
C GLY A 66 0.33 24.21 12.00
N ALA A 67 -0.75 24.08 11.24
CA ALA A 67 -1.73 23.03 11.48
C ALA A 67 -1.14 21.64 11.19
N ASP A 68 -1.46 20.67 12.05
CA ASP A 68 -0.93 19.31 12.00
C ASP A 68 -1.44 18.51 10.79
N ASN A 69 -2.55 18.94 10.17
CA ASN A 69 -3.17 18.27 9.02
C ASN A 69 -3.86 19.26 8.09
N LEU A 70 -3.92 18.90 6.79
CA LEU A 70 -4.49 19.75 5.74
C LEU A 70 -6.01 19.57 5.56
N ILE A 71 -6.55 18.40 5.93
CA ILE A 71 -7.90 17.97 5.56
C ILE A 71 -8.65 17.54 6.82
N ASP A 72 -9.89 18.04 6.95
CA ASP A 72 -10.84 17.59 7.96
C ASP A 72 -11.38 16.19 7.57
N PRO A 73 -11.24 15.17 8.45
CA PRO A 73 -11.69 13.80 8.16
C PRO A 73 -13.23 13.64 8.17
N SER A 74 -14.01 14.66 8.50
CA SER A 74 -15.47 14.57 8.69
C SER A 74 -16.21 14.07 7.45
N ASN A 75 -15.74 14.41 6.25
CA ASN A 75 -16.36 13.93 5.01
C ASN A 75 -16.08 12.43 4.81
N LEU A 76 -14.84 12.02 5.04
CA LEU A 76 -14.44 10.61 4.97
C LEU A 76 -15.17 9.78 6.02
N ARG A 77 -15.29 10.29 7.25
CA ARG A 77 -16.09 9.67 8.32
C ARG A 77 -17.53 9.42 7.87
N ARG A 78 -18.21 10.45 7.37
CA ARG A 78 -19.59 10.33 6.88
C ARG A 78 -19.72 9.33 5.73
N LEU A 79 -18.73 9.28 4.83
CA LEU A 79 -18.70 8.31 3.73
C LEU A 79 -18.63 6.88 4.27
N ILE A 80 -17.80 6.62 5.28
CA ILE A 80 -17.68 5.33 5.94
C ILE A 80 -18.98 4.97 6.66
N GLU A 81 -19.48 5.84 7.53
CA GLU A 81 -20.70 5.63 8.32
C GLU A 81 -21.93 5.34 7.44
N HIS A 82 -22.01 5.98 6.28
CA HIS A 82 -23.13 5.79 5.37
C HIS A 82 -23.07 4.46 4.58
N ASN A 83 -21.88 3.95 4.34
CA ASN A 83 -21.69 2.81 3.42
C ASN A 83 -21.29 1.51 4.10
N ILE A 84 -20.77 1.52 5.31
CA ILE A 84 -20.37 0.31 6.04
C ILE A 84 -21.48 -0.08 7.03
N PRO A 85 -22.08 -1.29 6.91
CA PRO A 85 -23.30 -1.64 7.62
C PRO A 85 -23.09 -2.22 9.02
N PHE A 86 -21.85 -2.32 9.51
CA PHE A 86 -21.55 -2.91 10.83
C PHE A 86 -20.75 -1.92 11.70
N PRO A 87 -21.09 -1.84 13.01
CA PRO A 87 -20.48 -0.87 13.92
C PRO A 87 -19.07 -1.27 14.35
N ASN A 88 -18.79 -2.56 14.53
CA ASN A 88 -17.48 -3.08 14.92
C ASN A 88 -16.95 -4.06 13.87
N LEU A 89 -15.63 -4.17 13.74
CA LEU A 89 -14.98 -5.03 12.74
C LEU A 89 -15.40 -6.50 12.89
N GLU A 90 -15.54 -6.98 14.14
CA GLU A 90 -15.95 -8.33 14.46
C GLU A 90 -17.40 -8.66 14.09
N ASP A 91 -18.23 -7.64 13.85
CA ASP A 91 -19.63 -7.81 13.44
C ASP A 91 -19.78 -8.07 11.92
N ALA A 92 -18.68 -8.03 11.18
CA ALA A 92 -18.71 -8.24 9.73
C ALA A 92 -19.05 -9.70 9.35
N PRO A 93 -19.90 -9.94 8.33
CA PRO A 93 -20.22 -11.29 7.84
C PRO A 93 -19.02 -12.13 7.40
N ILE A 94 -17.96 -11.48 6.89
CA ILE A 94 -16.65 -12.10 6.64
C ILE A 94 -15.63 -11.39 7.55
N PRO A 95 -14.75 -12.13 8.24
CA PRO A 95 -13.67 -11.53 9.02
C PRO A 95 -12.91 -10.47 8.21
N VAL A 96 -12.90 -9.25 8.72
CA VAL A 96 -12.20 -8.12 8.10
C VAL A 96 -11.07 -7.64 9.00
N HIS A 97 -9.91 -7.46 8.41
CA HIS A 97 -8.71 -7.00 9.08
C HIS A 97 -8.22 -5.71 8.43
N VAL A 98 -8.12 -4.68 9.24
CA VAL A 98 -7.72 -3.33 8.82
C VAL A 98 -6.29 -3.06 9.26
N VAL A 99 -5.41 -2.81 8.31
CA VAL A 99 -4.01 -2.55 8.60
C VAL A 99 -3.77 -1.05 8.68
N ALA A 100 -3.20 -0.62 9.80
CA ALA A 100 -2.71 0.73 10.06
C ALA A 100 -1.21 0.67 10.42
N THR A 101 -0.58 1.82 10.59
CA THR A 101 0.84 1.92 10.97
C THR A 101 0.95 2.73 12.26
N ASN A 102 1.70 2.27 13.25
CA ASN A 102 2.01 3.05 14.44
C ASN A 102 3.13 4.06 14.17
N LEU A 103 3.36 5.00 15.08
CA LEU A 103 4.41 6.03 14.91
C LEU A 103 5.84 5.46 14.87
N GLY A 104 6.05 4.23 15.33
CA GLY A 104 7.33 3.51 15.22
C GLY A 104 7.53 2.84 13.85
N GLY A 105 6.54 2.92 12.94
CA GLY A 105 6.60 2.33 11.60
C GLY A 105 6.17 0.85 11.54
N ALA A 106 5.78 0.25 12.66
CA ALA A 106 5.27 -1.11 12.67
C ALA A 106 3.80 -1.16 12.23
N THR A 107 3.43 -2.21 11.50
CA THR A 107 2.04 -2.48 11.12
C THR A 107 1.22 -2.92 12.34
N VAL A 108 0.01 -2.40 12.43
CA VAL A 108 -1.00 -2.80 13.42
C VAL A 108 -2.19 -3.35 12.66
N CYS A 109 -2.53 -4.62 12.91
CA CYS A 109 -3.67 -5.29 12.30
C CYS A 109 -4.86 -5.21 13.25
N LEU A 110 -5.84 -4.39 12.90
CA LEU A 110 -7.08 -4.19 13.67
C LEU A 110 -8.12 -5.20 13.21
N SER A 111 -8.60 -6.04 14.12
CA SER A 111 -9.54 -7.14 13.84
C SER A 111 -10.84 -7.00 14.65
N SER A 112 -10.89 -6.04 15.55
CA SER A 112 -12.05 -5.78 16.43
C SER A 112 -12.12 -4.30 16.80
N GLY A 113 -13.26 -3.90 17.35
CA GLY A 113 -13.55 -2.53 17.78
C GLY A 113 -14.21 -1.69 16.69
N PRO A 114 -14.42 -0.38 16.96
CA PRO A 114 -15.20 0.51 16.11
C PRO A 114 -14.69 0.58 14.66
N THR A 115 -15.52 0.18 13.72
CA THR A 115 -15.16 0.09 12.29
C THR A 115 -14.74 1.44 11.72
N VAL A 116 -15.46 2.51 12.07
CA VAL A 116 -15.18 3.85 11.56
C VAL A 116 -13.79 4.33 11.98
N GLU A 117 -13.45 4.14 13.27
CA GLU A 117 -12.15 4.55 13.80
C GLU A 117 -11.00 3.75 13.17
N ALA A 118 -11.20 2.43 13.01
CA ALA A 118 -10.20 1.57 12.36
C ALA A 118 -9.94 1.98 10.92
N LEU A 119 -11.00 2.26 10.15
CA LEU A 119 -10.88 2.69 8.75
C LEU A 119 -10.28 4.08 8.61
N LEU A 120 -10.62 5.01 9.50
CA LEU A 120 -10.00 6.34 9.55
C LEU A 120 -8.51 6.24 9.89
N ALA A 121 -8.13 5.36 10.85
CA ALA A 121 -6.74 5.12 11.19
C ALA A 121 -5.95 4.58 9.99
N SER A 122 -6.51 3.58 9.32
CA SER A 122 -5.89 2.98 8.12
C SER A 122 -5.75 3.95 6.96
N ALA A 123 -6.58 4.98 6.89
CA ALA A 123 -6.59 5.99 5.83
C ALA A 123 -6.02 7.36 6.29
N ALA A 124 -5.39 7.43 7.45
CA ALA A 124 -4.80 8.64 8.00
C ALA A 124 -3.47 8.99 7.28
N ILE A 125 -3.57 9.39 5.99
CA ILE A 125 -2.42 9.76 5.16
C ILE A 125 -1.64 10.89 5.83
N PRO A 126 -0.33 10.70 6.11
CA PRO A 126 0.50 11.70 6.77
C PRO A 126 0.44 13.06 6.07
N ALA A 127 0.35 14.13 6.82
CA ALA A 127 0.14 15.51 6.41
C ALA A 127 -1.25 15.80 5.81
N ALA A 128 -1.97 14.82 5.25
CA ALA A 128 -3.31 15.04 4.73
C ALA A 128 -4.36 14.94 5.84
N PHE A 129 -4.38 13.85 6.58
CA PHE A 129 -5.31 13.60 7.67
C PHE A 129 -4.61 13.49 9.03
N PRO A 130 -5.31 13.77 10.14
CA PRO A 130 -4.76 13.58 11.47
C PRO A 130 -4.54 12.09 11.77
N SER A 131 -3.55 11.77 12.62
CA SER A 131 -3.43 10.43 13.19
C SER A 131 -4.64 10.10 14.07
N VAL A 132 -5.01 8.82 14.13
CA VAL A 132 -6.14 8.33 14.93
C VAL A 132 -5.60 7.60 16.16
N HIS A 133 -6.14 7.91 17.32
CA HIS A 133 -5.76 7.26 18.57
C HIS A 133 -6.68 6.07 18.85
N ILE A 134 -6.13 4.86 18.88
CA ILE A 134 -6.85 3.62 19.21
C ILE A 134 -6.06 2.86 20.29
N GLY A 135 -6.67 2.64 21.45
CA GLY A 135 -5.98 2.05 22.60
C GLY A 135 -4.82 2.95 23.02
N GLU A 136 -3.61 2.41 23.09
CA GLU A 136 -2.38 3.14 23.43
C GLU A 136 -1.60 3.65 22.19
N HIS A 137 -2.14 3.46 20.99
CA HIS A 137 -1.42 3.73 19.74
C HIS A 137 -1.97 4.95 19.02
N HIS A 138 -1.07 5.81 18.58
CA HIS A 138 -1.34 6.77 17.52
C HIS A 138 -1.06 6.09 16.18
N LEU A 139 -2.09 5.99 15.36
CA LEU A 139 -2.07 5.26 14.10
C LEU A 139 -2.15 6.21 12.93
N ILE A 140 -1.38 5.91 11.90
CA ILE A 140 -1.35 6.58 10.61
C ILE A 140 -1.66 5.57 9.50
N ASP A 141 -1.75 6.05 8.25
CA ASP A 141 -2.10 5.24 7.08
C ASP A 141 -1.31 3.93 7.00
N GLY A 142 -2.03 2.86 6.77
CA GLY A 142 -1.46 1.52 6.71
C GLY A 142 -0.47 1.33 5.58
N ALA A 143 -0.58 2.10 4.49
CA ALA A 143 0.35 2.02 3.36
C ALA A 143 1.79 2.42 3.72
N VAL A 144 2.00 3.13 4.83
CA VAL A 144 3.35 3.47 5.33
C VAL A 144 4.10 2.20 5.75
N GLY A 145 3.47 1.32 6.51
CA GLY A 145 4.05 0.06 6.98
C GLY A 145 3.83 -1.11 6.00
N SER A 146 2.60 -1.27 5.50
CA SER A 146 2.23 -2.32 4.53
C SER A 146 1.04 -1.88 3.67
N ASN A 147 1.33 -1.46 2.45
CA ASN A 147 0.28 -1.04 1.50
C ASN A 147 -0.53 -2.22 0.97
N THR A 148 0.13 -3.33 0.72
CA THR A 148 -0.50 -4.59 0.28
C THR A 148 -0.20 -5.65 1.33
N PRO A 149 -1.08 -5.84 2.33
CA PRO A 149 -0.75 -6.53 3.59
C PRO A 149 -0.74 -8.07 3.44
N ILE A 150 0.05 -8.59 2.50
CA ILE A 150 0.17 -10.03 2.22
C ILE A 150 0.83 -10.80 3.38
N LEU A 151 1.78 -10.18 4.09
CA LEU A 151 2.38 -10.79 5.28
C LEU A 151 1.36 -10.90 6.41
N ASN A 152 0.57 -9.84 6.63
CA ASN A 152 -0.51 -9.87 7.62
C ASN A 152 -1.55 -10.95 7.30
N ALA A 153 -1.91 -11.12 6.01
CA ALA A 153 -2.82 -12.20 5.61
C ALA A 153 -2.22 -13.60 5.87
N ALA A 154 -0.94 -13.79 5.61
CA ALA A 154 -0.23 -15.04 5.90
C ALA A 154 -0.15 -15.32 7.41
N ASP A 155 0.15 -14.30 8.22
CA ASP A 155 0.19 -14.40 9.70
C ASP A 155 -1.19 -14.74 10.29
N LEU A 156 -2.27 -14.35 9.63
CA LEU A 156 -3.65 -14.73 9.95
C LEU A 156 -4.01 -16.15 9.50
N GLY A 157 -3.06 -16.90 8.93
CA GLY A 157 -3.23 -18.29 8.54
C GLY A 157 -3.74 -18.50 7.11
N ALA A 158 -3.75 -17.46 6.26
CA ALA A 158 -4.12 -17.63 4.86
C ALA A 158 -3.13 -18.55 4.14
N THR A 159 -3.64 -19.61 3.52
CA THR A 159 -2.85 -20.52 2.67
C THR A 159 -2.90 -20.12 1.20
N ARG A 160 -3.90 -19.32 0.83
CA ARG A 160 -4.11 -18.78 -0.50
C ARG A 160 -4.47 -17.31 -0.40
N ILE A 161 -3.73 -16.44 -1.07
CA ILE A 161 -3.93 -14.99 -1.07
C ILE A 161 -4.21 -14.53 -2.49
N ILE A 162 -5.32 -13.83 -2.72
CA ILE A 162 -5.63 -13.16 -3.98
C ILE A 162 -5.44 -11.67 -3.76
N VAL A 163 -4.44 -11.09 -4.41
CA VAL A 163 -4.10 -9.68 -4.31
C VAL A 163 -4.84 -8.89 -5.37
N LEU A 164 -5.59 -7.87 -4.93
CA LEU A 164 -6.28 -6.89 -5.76
C LEU A 164 -5.53 -5.56 -5.69
N PRO A 165 -4.47 -5.38 -6.47
CA PRO A 165 -3.67 -4.16 -6.39
C PRO A 165 -4.43 -2.97 -6.98
N THR A 166 -4.26 -1.80 -6.36
CA THR A 166 -4.97 -0.57 -6.76
C THR A 166 -4.20 0.29 -7.76
N GLY A 167 -3.19 -0.28 -8.42
CA GLY A 167 -2.43 0.38 -9.50
C GLY A 167 -1.45 1.43 -8.98
N PHE A 168 -0.21 1.02 -8.77
CA PHE A 168 0.86 1.94 -8.40
C PHE A 168 2.00 1.90 -9.42
N ALA A 169 2.68 3.04 -9.53
CA ALA A 169 3.97 3.17 -10.18
C ALA A 169 4.06 2.54 -11.58
N CYS A 170 3.06 2.78 -12.41
CA CYS A 170 3.34 2.68 -13.85
C CYS A 170 4.45 3.67 -14.16
N ALA A 171 5.47 3.22 -14.90
CA ALA A 171 6.58 4.09 -15.28
C ALA A 171 6.04 5.37 -15.93
N LEU A 172 6.27 6.50 -15.28
CA LEU A 172 5.93 7.78 -15.85
C LEU A 172 6.95 8.09 -16.97
N HIS A 173 6.47 8.53 -18.12
CA HIS A 173 7.33 8.95 -19.22
C HIS A 173 8.04 10.27 -18.92
N GLU A 174 7.44 11.12 -18.06
CA GLU A 174 7.99 12.39 -17.64
C GLU A 174 7.94 12.54 -16.12
N PRO A 175 8.92 13.21 -15.49
CA PRO A 175 8.91 13.46 -14.07
C PRO A 175 7.73 14.37 -13.68
N PRO A 176 7.06 14.12 -12.53
CA PRO A 176 5.97 14.96 -12.08
C PRO A 176 6.41 16.42 -11.89
N LYS A 177 5.52 17.36 -12.23
CA LYS A 177 5.79 18.81 -12.10
C LYS A 177 5.50 19.26 -10.67
N GLY A 178 6.47 19.92 -10.05
CA GLY A 178 6.38 20.49 -8.70
C GLY A 178 6.88 19.55 -7.59
N ALA A 179 7.30 20.15 -6.47
CA ALA A 179 7.95 19.43 -5.37
C ALA A 179 7.02 18.40 -4.70
N ILE A 180 5.77 18.79 -4.44
CA ILE A 180 4.77 17.90 -3.79
C ILE A 180 4.48 16.69 -4.67
N ALA A 181 4.26 16.89 -5.98
CA ALA A 181 4.00 15.79 -6.90
C ALA A 181 5.19 14.82 -7.01
N ARG A 182 6.42 15.33 -6.95
CA ARG A 182 7.64 14.51 -6.92
C ARG A 182 7.76 13.72 -5.62
N ALA A 183 7.45 14.34 -4.48
CA ALA A 183 7.47 13.66 -3.19
C ALA A 183 6.42 12.53 -3.12
N LEU A 184 5.21 12.80 -3.59
CA LEU A 184 4.15 11.79 -3.67
C LEU A 184 4.51 10.64 -4.62
N HIS A 185 5.16 10.95 -5.75
CA HIS A 185 5.66 9.92 -6.67
C HIS A 185 6.75 9.06 -6.03
N ALA A 186 7.71 9.68 -5.32
CA ALA A 186 8.73 8.93 -4.58
C ALA A 186 8.11 8.00 -3.53
N LEU A 187 7.09 8.47 -2.79
CA LEU A 187 6.32 7.64 -1.86
C LEU A 187 5.64 6.45 -2.58
N THR A 188 5.04 6.70 -3.74
CA THR A 188 4.41 5.64 -4.56
C THR A 188 5.43 4.57 -4.97
N LEU A 189 6.66 4.96 -5.33
CA LEU A 189 7.73 4.01 -5.64
C LEU A 189 8.14 3.18 -4.43
N LEU A 190 8.28 3.81 -3.25
CA LEU A 190 8.58 3.10 -2.00
C LEU A 190 7.51 2.06 -1.66
N ILE A 191 6.25 2.43 -1.80
CA ILE A 191 5.09 1.53 -1.60
C ILE A 191 5.15 0.34 -2.57
N ALA A 192 5.45 0.57 -3.85
CA ALA A 192 5.57 -0.52 -4.83
C ALA A 192 6.69 -1.51 -4.48
N HIS A 193 7.81 -1.02 -3.95
CA HIS A 193 8.91 -1.87 -3.49
C HIS A 193 8.57 -2.71 -2.24
N GLN A 194 7.64 -2.27 -1.39
CA GLN A 194 7.22 -3.06 -0.23
C GLN A 194 6.64 -4.41 -0.66
N MET A 195 5.69 -4.42 -1.59
CA MET A 195 5.04 -5.66 -2.05
C MET A 195 6.06 -6.67 -2.60
N VAL A 196 7.05 -6.21 -3.36
CA VAL A 196 8.11 -7.06 -3.91
C VAL A 196 8.93 -7.71 -2.80
N ARG A 197 9.29 -6.94 -1.78
CA ARG A 197 10.02 -7.43 -0.61
C ARG A 197 9.20 -8.47 0.15
N ASP A 198 7.93 -8.18 0.38
CA ASP A 198 7.02 -9.01 1.16
C ASP A 198 6.75 -10.36 0.45
N LEU A 199 6.59 -10.36 -0.87
CA LEU A 199 6.50 -11.60 -1.67
C LEU A 199 7.76 -12.46 -1.54
N ARG A 200 8.95 -11.86 -1.55
CA ARG A 200 10.20 -12.59 -1.34
C ARG A 200 10.29 -13.16 0.08
N GLN A 201 9.80 -12.42 1.08
CA GLN A 201 9.79 -12.88 2.47
C GLN A 201 8.86 -14.08 2.68
N LEU A 202 7.74 -14.16 1.99
CA LEU A 202 6.84 -15.32 2.01
C LEU A 202 7.53 -16.59 1.48
N GLY A 203 8.46 -16.45 0.52
CA GLY A 203 9.30 -17.55 0.06
C GLY A 203 8.54 -18.75 -0.51
N GLY A 204 7.35 -18.54 -1.07
CA GLY A 204 6.51 -19.61 -1.61
C GLY A 204 5.78 -20.47 -0.58
N LYS A 205 5.76 -20.07 0.71
CA LYS A 205 5.02 -20.80 1.77
C LYS A 205 3.49 -20.67 1.63
N VAL A 206 3.04 -19.65 0.92
CA VAL A 206 1.64 -19.32 0.69
C VAL A 206 1.43 -19.10 -0.80
N ASP A 207 0.35 -19.61 -1.35
CA ASP A 207 -0.02 -19.38 -2.75
C ASP A 207 -0.54 -17.95 -2.93
N VAL A 208 0.23 -17.13 -3.63
CA VAL A 208 -0.15 -15.73 -3.89
C VAL A 208 -0.51 -15.54 -5.36
N PHE A 209 -1.72 -15.07 -5.61
CA PHE A 209 -2.27 -14.76 -6.93
C PHE A 209 -2.44 -13.24 -7.06
N THR A 210 -1.66 -12.60 -7.89
CA THR A 210 -1.76 -11.16 -8.10
C THR A 210 -2.49 -10.85 -9.39
N ILE A 211 -3.63 -10.17 -9.30
CA ILE A 211 -4.34 -9.69 -10.49
C ILE A 211 -3.51 -8.59 -11.14
N PRO A 212 -3.21 -8.67 -12.45
CA PRO A 212 -2.39 -7.67 -13.11
C PRO A 212 -3.04 -6.28 -13.10
N ASN A 213 -2.25 -5.26 -12.81
CA ASN A 213 -2.67 -3.87 -12.86
C ASN A 213 -2.89 -3.39 -14.30
N LEU A 214 -3.73 -2.35 -14.44
CA LEU A 214 -3.77 -1.57 -15.67
C LEU A 214 -2.51 -0.71 -15.75
N CYS A 215 -1.63 -1.00 -16.71
CA CYS A 215 -0.47 -0.17 -17.03
C CYS A 215 -0.32 -0.04 -18.55
N PRO A 216 0.00 1.16 -19.05
CA PRO A 216 0.21 2.42 -18.33
C PRO A 216 -1.09 3.02 -17.81
N LEU A 217 -1.05 3.63 -16.61
CA LEU A 217 -2.17 4.34 -16.00
C LEU A 217 -1.84 5.84 -15.96
N ASP A 218 -2.46 6.60 -16.84
CA ASP A 218 -2.27 8.05 -16.96
C ASP A 218 -3.39 8.81 -16.24
N VAL A 219 -3.65 8.42 -14.98
CA VAL A 219 -4.67 9.03 -14.13
C VAL A 219 -4.10 9.25 -12.74
N SER A 220 -4.29 10.45 -12.22
CA SER A 220 -3.91 10.74 -10.83
C SER A 220 -4.75 9.90 -9.85
N PRO A 221 -4.16 9.32 -8.80
CA PRO A 221 -4.90 8.60 -7.76
C PRO A 221 -5.92 9.49 -6.99
N TYR A 222 -5.84 10.79 -7.16
CA TYR A 222 -6.76 11.79 -6.59
C TYR A 222 -7.84 12.25 -7.57
N ASP A 223 -7.88 11.69 -8.79
CA ASP A 223 -8.87 12.00 -9.82
C ASP A 223 -9.90 10.88 -9.95
N PHE A 224 -11.09 11.10 -9.38
CA PHE A 224 -12.20 10.15 -9.43
C PHE A 224 -13.06 10.29 -10.68
N SER A 225 -12.81 11.28 -11.55
CA SER A 225 -13.64 11.56 -12.73
C SER A 225 -13.67 10.44 -13.76
N ARG A 226 -12.65 9.57 -13.74
CA ARG A 226 -12.50 8.43 -14.64
C ARG A 226 -12.81 7.07 -13.99
N ALA A 227 -13.49 7.06 -12.84
CA ALA A 227 -13.82 5.84 -12.09
C ALA A 227 -14.57 4.81 -12.96
N ASP A 228 -15.56 5.26 -13.74
CA ASP A 228 -16.32 4.41 -14.68
C ASP A 228 -15.40 3.67 -15.65
N GLN A 229 -14.54 4.41 -16.33
CA GLN A 229 -13.61 3.86 -17.30
C GLN A 229 -12.65 2.85 -16.66
N LEU A 230 -12.10 3.20 -15.50
CA LEU A 230 -11.13 2.35 -14.78
C LEU A 230 -11.79 1.07 -14.28
N ILE A 231 -13.02 1.13 -13.77
CA ILE A 231 -13.77 -0.04 -13.32
C ILE A 231 -13.98 -1.01 -14.48
N GLU A 232 -14.46 -0.53 -15.64
CA GLU A 232 -14.75 -1.42 -16.78
C GLU A 232 -13.46 -1.97 -17.41
N GLN A 233 -12.43 -1.17 -17.58
CA GLN A 233 -11.15 -1.64 -18.10
C GLN A 233 -10.53 -2.69 -17.18
N THR A 234 -10.53 -2.44 -15.86
CA THR A 234 -10.01 -3.40 -14.88
C THR A 234 -10.83 -4.68 -14.85
N ALA A 235 -12.16 -4.60 -14.96
CA ALA A 235 -13.00 -5.77 -15.03
C ALA A 235 -12.68 -6.63 -16.27
N GLY A 236 -12.61 -6.02 -17.46
CA GLY A 236 -12.21 -6.73 -18.68
C GLY A 236 -10.81 -7.37 -18.60
N HIS A 237 -9.87 -6.68 -17.97
CA HIS A 237 -8.51 -7.19 -17.75
C HIS A 237 -8.50 -8.39 -16.80
N THR A 238 -9.21 -8.27 -15.68
CA THR A 238 -9.35 -9.35 -14.69
C THR A 238 -10.01 -10.58 -15.28
N ARG A 239 -11.06 -10.41 -16.08
CA ARG A 239 -11.74 -11.51 -16.77
C ARG A 239 -10.79 -12.28 -17.67
N LYS A 240 -10.03 -11.60 -18.53
CA LYS A 240 -9.03 -12.22 -19.40
C LYS A 240 -7.96 -12.95 -18.61
N TRP A 241 -7.52 -12.40 -17.48
CA TRP A 241 -6.56 -13.04 -16.60
C TRP A 241 -7.11 -14.33 -15.99
N ILE A 242 -8.38 -14.33 -15.54
CA ILE A 242 -9.06 -15.52 -15.02
C ILE A 242 -9.21 -16.58 -16.11
N GLU A 243 -9.70 -16.20 -17.29
CA GLU A 243 -9.86 -17.09 -18.47
C GLU A 243 -8.53 -17.70 -18.92
N GLY A 244 -7.44 -16.94 -18.79
CA GLY A 244 -6.07 -17.38 -19.05
C GLY A 244 -5.45 -18.29 -17.98
N GLY A 245 -6.24 -18.70 -16.97
CA GLY A 245 -5.79 -19.60 -15.89
C GLY A 245 -5.07 -18.89 -14.76
N GLY A 246 -5.24 -17.60 -14.58
CA GLY A 246 -4.59 -16.79 -13.53
C GLY A 246 -4.88 -17.28 -12.10
N LEU A 247 -6.04 -17.89 -11.87
CA LEU A 247 -6.40 -18.49 -10.59
C LEU A 247 -5.84 -19.92 -10.36
N SER A 248 -5.24 -20.52 -11.39
CA SER A 248 -4.71 -21.89 -11.33
C SER A 248 -3.20 -21.94 -11.14
N ARG A 249 -2.51 -20.82 -11.31
CA ARG A 249 -1.05 -20.72 -11.20
C ARG A 249 -0.71 -19.64 -10.19
N PRO A 250 -0.26 -20.01 -8.98
CA PRO A 250 0.31 -19.04 -8.07
C PRO A 250 1.39 -18.24 -8.80
N GLY A 251 1.41 -16.94 -8.60
CA GLY A 251 2.43 -16.10 -9.21
C GLY A 251 3.79 -16.52 -8.69
N ASP A 252 4.72 -16.85 -9.57
CA ASP A 252 6.13 -16.93 -9.21
C ASP A 252 6.52 -15.57 -8.62
N PRO A 253 7.05 -15.51 -7.39
CA PRO A 253 7.52 -14.26 -6.80
C PRO A 253 8.46 -13.49 -7.73
N GLU A 254 9.32 -14.21 -8.49
CA GLU A 254 10.20 -13.60 -9.48
C GLU A 254 9.43 -13.06 -10.69
N PHE A 255 8.32 -13.70 -11.09
CA PHE A 255 7.51 -13.26 -12.22
C PHE A 255 6.62 -12.06 -11.84
N SER A 256 6.08 -12.04 -10.62
CA SER A 256 5.39 -10.87 -10.08
C SER A 256 6.34 -9.68 -9.96
N VAL A 257 7.57 -9.91 -9.47
CA VAL A 257 8.66 -8.93 -9.46
C VAL A 257 9.05 -8.52 -10.88
N ALA A 258 9.14 -9.47 -11.83
CA ALA A 258 9.47 -9.21 -13.22
C ALA A 258 8.37 -8.44 -13.95
N ALA A 259 7.09 -8.66 -13.64
CA ALA A 259 5.99 -7.86 -14.19
C ALA A 259 6.06 -6.40 -13.74
N TYR A 260 6.40 -6.16 -12.46
CA TYR A 260 6.70 -4.80 -11.96
C TYR A 260 8.01 -4.24 -12.54
N THR A 261 9.03 -5.09 -12.78
CA THR A 261 10.33 -4.69 -13.31
C THR A 261 10.33 -4.64 -14.85
N LEU A 262 9.52 -5.46 -15.54
CA LEU A 262 9.38 -5.43 -17.00
C LEU A 262 8.71 -4.14 -17.48
N THR A 263 7.84 -3.54 -16.65
CA THR A 263 7.33 -2.19 -16.92
C THR A 263 8.49 -1.16 -16.92
N LEU A 264 9.56 -1.41 -16.17
CA LEU A 264 10.80 -0.62 -16.19
C LEU A 264 11.75 -1.03 -17.32
N ARG A 265 11.68 -2.25 -17.87
CA ARG A 265 12.52 -2.74 -18.98
C ARG A 265 12.09 -2.27 -20.36
N TRP A 266 10.87 -1.74 -20.50
CA TRP A 266 10.40 -1.14 -21.76
C TRP A 266 10.83 0.32 -21.96
N LEU A 267 11.60 0.90 -21.06
CA LEU A 267 12.34 2.11 -21.37
C LEU A 267 13.44 1.73 -22.36
N PRO A 268 13.51 2.36 -23.54
CA PRO A 268 14.65 2.16 -24.44
C PRO A 268 15.92 2.41 -23.61
N ARG A 269 16.92 1.53 -23.74
CA ARG A 269 18.22 1.74 -23.10
C ARG A 269 18.67 3.15 -23.51
N VAL A 270 18.56 4.09 -22.59
CA VAL A 270 19.24 5.36 -22.71
C VAL A 270 20.71 4.97 -22.67
N THR A 271 21.33 4.87 -23.84
CA THR A 271 22.77 4.88 -23.96
C THR A 271 23.20 6.24 -23.42
N LEU A 272 23.53 6.30 -22.13
CA LEU A 272 24.29 7.41 -21.58
C LEU A 272 25.56 7.46 -22.41
N GLY A 273 25.59 8.42 -23.32
CA GLY A 273 26.79 8.70 -24.11
C GLY A 273 27.93 8.90 -23.09
N ARG A 274 28.99 8.13 -23.29
CA ARG A 274 30.25 8.30 -22.56
C ARG A 274 30.70 9.76 -22.69
N LYS A 275 30.45 10.52 -21.62
CA LYS A 275 31.16 11.75 -21.30
C LYS A 275 30.97 12.04 -19.81
N TYR A 276 31.56 11.19 -19.02
CA TYR A 276 32.06 11.55 -17.70
C TYR A 276 33.42 10.87 -17.59
N ASP A 277 34.47 11.62 -17.92
CA ASP A 277 35.80 11.27 -17.54
C ASP A 277 35.89 11.34 -16.02
N SER A 278 35.90 10.17 -15.38
CA SER A 278 36.26 10.05 -13.97
C SER A 278 37.74 10.45 -13.85
N PRO A 279 38.11 11.35 -12.93
CA PRO A 279 39.52 11.57 -12.64
C PRO A 279 40.12 10.26 -12.11
N ALA A 280 41.24 9.90 -12.67
CA ALA A 280 42.01 8.70 -12.33
C ALA A 280 42.30 8.67 -10.81
N ILE A 281 41.81 7.66 -10.13
CA ILE A 281 42.28 7.30 -8.78
C ILE A 281 43.65 6.66 -8.98
N ALA A 282 44.68 7.40 -8.54
CA ALA A 282 46.06 6.91 -8.50
C ALA A 282 46.14 5.64 -7.66
N LYS A 283 46.61 4.56 -8.24
CA LYS A 283 46.98 3.33 -7.54
C LYS A 283 48.18 3.66 -6.67
N THR A 284 48.02 3.67 -5.37
CA THR A 284 49.12 3.57 -4.42
C THR A 284 49.39 2.10 -4.13
N ASN A 285 50.67 1.75 -4.27
CA ASN A 285 51.23 0.42 -4.15
C ASN A 285 51.03 -0.16 -2.74
N ASN A 286 50.92 -1.50 -2.75
CA ASN A 286 51.02 -2.41 -1.63
C ASN A 286 52.19 -2.06 -0.71
N GLU A 287 51.94 -1.92 0.57
CA GLU A 287 52.83 -2.34 1.66
C GLU A 287 51.96 -2.92 2.77
N GLU A 288 52.20 -4.19 3.09
CA GLU A 288 51.66 -4.88 4.25
C GLU A 288 52.25 -4.30 5.53
N PRO A 289 51.47 -4.06 6.58
CA PRO A 289 52.03 -3.90 7.91
C PRO A 289 52.12 -5.24 8.64
N VAL A 290 53.36 -5.50 9.03
CA VAL A 290 53.83 -6.52 9.98
C VAL A 290 53.04 -6.39 11.28
N LEU A 291 52.53 -7.54 11.78
CA LEU A 291 52.02 -7.73 13.13
C LEU A 291 53.12 -7.52 14.14
N ALA A 292 52.97 -6.57 15.04
CA ALA A 292 53.71 -6.50 16.29
C ALA A 292 52.79 -6.82 17.46
N ASP A 293 53.11 -7.92 18.13
CA ASP A 293 52.63 -8.27 19.46
C ASP A 293 52.99 -7.18 20.47
N THR A 294 52.03 -6.76 21.27
CA THR A 294 52.32 -6.29 22.65
C THR A 294 51.15 -6.65 23.55
N ASP A 295 51.53 -7.39 24.57
CA ASP A 295 50.78 -7.88 25.73
C ASP A 295 50.21 -6.77 26.60
N ALA A 296 49.10 -7.15 27.25
CA ALA A 296 48.66 -6.82 28.61
C ALA A 296 48.32 -5.36 28.96
N GLU A 297 47.08 -5.16 29.33
CA GLU A 297 46.76 -4.81 30.72
C GLU A 297 45.22 -4.82 30.97
N SER A 298 44.88 -5.56 32.00
CA SER A 298 43.55 -5.67 32.60
C SER A 298 43.16 -4.38 33.35
N SER A 299 41.91 -3.90 33.15
CA SER A 299 41.28 -3.18 34.27
C SER A 299 39.75 -3.23 34.12
N ASN A 300 39.15 -3.75 35.15
CA ASN A 300 37.77 -3.74 35.64
C ASN A 300 36.88 -2.58 35.16
N LEU A 301 35.69 -2.91 34.68
CA LEU A 301 34.49 -2.08 34.86
C LEU A 301 33.28 -2.96 35.18
N GLU A 302 32.69 -2.66 36.31
CA GLU A 302 31.48 -3.28 36.86
C GLU A 302 30.22 -2.95 36.04
N PRO A 303 29.12 -3.77 36.13
CA PRO A 303 27.89 -3.54 35.41
C PRO A 303 27.02 -2.51 36.13
N ILE A 304 26.52 -1.52 35.40
CA ILE A 304 25.49 -0.58 35.86
C ILE A 304 24.12 -1.25 35.65
N ASN A 305 23.43 -1.50 36.77
CA ASN A 305 22.02 -1.86 36.81
C ASN A 305 21.16 -0.70 36.29
N ALA A 306 20.27 -1.01 35.36
CA ALA A 306 19.16 -0.15 34.97
C ALA A 306 17.89 -0.55 35.75
N MET A 307 17.29 0.44 36.38
CA MET A 307 15.88 0.40 36.77
C MET A 307 15.01 0.74 35.54
#